data_2d6ada5827aacfa3e5b2f74e6fbeba27
#
_entry.id   2d6ada5827aacfa3e5b2f74e6fbeba27
#
_cell.length_a   1.000
_cell.length_b   1.000
_cell.length_c   1.000
_cell.angle_alpha   90.00
_cell.angle_beta   90.00
_cell.angle_gamma   90.00
#
_symmetry.space_group_name_H-M   'P 1'
#
loop_
_entity.id
_entity.type
_entity.pdbx_description
1 polymer ?
#
loop_
_entity_poly.entity_id
_entity_poly.type
_entity_poly.pdbx_seq_one_letter_code
_entity_poly.pdbx_strand_id
1 'polypeptide(L)'
;RNKMKKQLLIAAVAATMASVSMADISISGDSKINFTNVDHETANSDSNTFKHDINLTVAGKNGDTGILVRTSTTENTVDDSTASTALTLEDAYVTSKIGDVNVKMGQFNNTSDSNISDATNASIRSGRFVADYTYKGVKVTYVDQNHSGEAIIVSGEISGVTLSHKMANGAGTTADGTTAGATDYTDTKISGSIAGVDLMYRSKDMDDADTAATSDLEVIQVGGSIAGVDLIAVQAKASHASDTFSSEGKMGVLGAYNNYFGVKATTKMAGNTIAIARIETEDTDGVAGDDYTKLIVTRPLAAGATFEATYTDKDDTTAGSDTQTLDLELAVKF
;
A
#
# COMPACT_ATOMS: atom_id res chain seq x y z
N ARG A 1 20.95 18.32 -21.11
CA ARG A 1 19.67 18.02 -21.81
C ARG A 1 18.56 17.59 -20.83
N ASN A 2 18.88 16.88 -19.74
CA ASN A 2 17.87 16.46 -18.74
C ASN A 2 17.40 17.61 -17.82
N LYS A 3 18.25 18.60 -17.51
CA LYS A 3 17.85 19.75 -16.67
C LYS A 3 16.77 20.60 -17.33
N MET A 4 16.84 20.80 -18.66
CA MET A 4 15.85 21.57 -19.41
C MET A 4 14.47 20.90 -19.45
N LYS A 5 14.42 19.56 -19.51
CA LYS A 5 13.14 18.82 -19.50
C LYS A 5 12.42 18.95 -18.14
N LYS A 6 13.17 18.95 -17.03
CA LYS A 6 12.59 19.13 -15.67
C LYS A 6 12.03 20.54 -15.48
N GLN A 7 12.73 21.57 -15.96
CA GLN A 7 12.27 22.97 -15.91
C GLN A 7 11.06 23.22 -16.82
N LEU A 8 10.98 22.53 -17.98
CA LEU A 8 9.86 22.64 -18.89
C LEU A 8 8.60 21.97 -18.31
N LEU A 9 8.75 20.86 -17.58
CA LEU A 9 7.62 20.20 -16.93
C LEU A 9 7.04 21.07 -15.81
N ILE A 10 7.90 21.66 -14.97
CA ILE A 10 7.48 22.58 -13.92
C ILE A 10 6.82 23.83 -14.52
N ALA A 11 7.38 24.39 -15.60
CA ALA A 11 6.82 25.53 -16.28
C ALA A 11 5.50 25.21 -17.01
N ALA A 12 5.34 24.00 -17.56
CA ALA A 12 4.09 23.54 -18.19
C ALA A 12 2.99 23.36 -17.15
N VAL A 13 3.29 22.78 -16.00
CA VAL A 13 2.35 22.66 -14.86
C VAL A 13 1.96 24.05 -14.36
N ALA A 14 2.91 24.95 -14.17
CA ALA A 14 2.64 26.33 -13.76
C ALA A 14 1.80 27.10 -14.82
N ALA A 15 2.04 26.88 -16.10
CA ALA A 15 1.30 27.56 -17.19
C ALA A 15 -0.13 27.04 -17.33
N THR A 16 -0.37 25.74 -17.13
CA THR A 16 -1.73 25.18 -17.11
C THR A 16 -2.53 25.66 -15.91
N MET A 17 -1.85 25.91 -14.78
CA MET A 17 -2.48 26.48 -13.58
C MET A 17 -2.81 27.98 -13.72
N ALA A 18 -2.08 28.73 -14.52
CA ALA A 18 -2.31 30.16 -14.72
C ALA A 18 -3.54 30.49 -15.59
N SER A 19 -4.08 29.54 -16.35
CA SER A 19 -5.26 29.71 -17.20
C SER A 19 -6.60 29.32 -16.56
N VAL A 20 -6.54 28.69 -15.38
CA VAL A 20 -7.72 28.35 -14.58
C VAL A 20 -7.95 29.48 -13.61
N SER A 21 -9.15 30.06 -13.54
CA SER A 21 -9.47 31.06 -12.52
C SER A 21 -9.08 30.47 -11.16
N MET A 22 -8.14 31.13 -10.48
CA MET A 22 -7.37 30.60 -9.33
C MET A 22 -8.27 30.32 -8.12
N ALA A 23 -9.18 29.35 -8.21
CA ALA A 23 -10.06 29.08 -7.10
C ALA A 23 -9.30 28.37 -5.97
N ASP A 24 -8.70 27.24 -6.14
CA ASP A 24 -8.10 26.52 -5.01
C ASP A 24 -6.86 25.73 -5.45
N ILE A 25 -5.69 26.36 -5.42
CA ILE A 25 -4.41 25.63 -5.53
C ILE A 25 -3.89 25.38 -4.12
N SER A 26 -3.63 24.13 -3.80
CA SER A 26 -2.95 23.74 -2.56
C SER A 26 -1.60 23.11 -2.88
N ILE A 27 -0.63 23.44 -2.05
CA ILE A 27 0.68 22.79 -2.04
C ILE A 27 0.83 22.19 -0.67
N SER A 28 1.14 20.91 -0.62
CA SER A 28 1.37 20.17 0.61
C SER A 28 2.51 19.18 0.39
N GLY A 29 3.08 18.71 1.45
CA GLY A 29 4.13 17.71 1.37
C GLY A 29 4.40 17.04 2.69
N ASP A 30 5.27 16.07 2.62
CA ASP A 30 5.85 15.44 3.79
C ASP A 30 7.34 15.15 3.55
N SER A 31 8.07 15.12 4.63
CA SER A 31 9.46 14.69 4.65
C SER A 31 9.62 13.64 5.73
N LYS A 32 10.32 12.57 5.41
CA LYS A 32 10.63 11.48 6.31
C LYS A 32 12.13 11.22 6.33
N ILE A 33 12.65 11.01 7.51
CA ILE A 33 14.01 10.55 7.73
C ILE A 33 13.91 9.23 8.50
N ASN A 34 14.46 8.17 7.92
CA ASN A 34 14.50 6.85 8.52
C ASN A 34 15.95 6.47 8.82
N PHE A 35 16.17 5.95 10.00
CA PHE A 35 17.40 5.26 10.37
C PHE A 35 17.03 3.82 10.70
N THR A 36 17.65 2.87 10.00
CA THR A 36 17.48 1.43 10.23
C THR A 36 18.80 0.85 10.65
N ASN A 37 18.81 0.17 11.78
CA ASN A 37 19.92 -0.68 12.24
C ASN A 37 19.45 -2.13 12.18
N VAL A 38 20.24 -2.97 11.54
CA VAL A 38 20.02 -4.42 11.46
C VAL A 38 21.21 -5.13 12.09
N ASP A 39 20.92 -5.96 13.07
CA ASP A 39 21.89 -6.84 13.74
C ASP A 39 21.56 -8.28 13.38
N HIS A 40 22.59 -9.04 12.94
CA HIS A 40 22.49 -10.45 12.57
C HIS A 40 23.25 -11.31 13.55
N GLU A 41 22.62 -12.36 14.08
CA GLU A 41 23.19 -13.20 15.14
C GLU A 41 24.52 -13.87 14.76
N THR A 42 24.72 -14.19 13.48
CA THR A 42 25.90 -14.99 13.05
C THR A 42 26.65 -14.47 11.84
N ALA A 43 26.16 -13.45 11.16
CA ALA A 43 26.81 -12.91 9.98
C ALA A 43 27.55 -11.62 10.30
N ASN A 44 28.76 -11.42 9.79
CA ASN A 44 29.47 -10.13 9.76
C ASN A 44 28.74 -9.14 8.81
N SER A 45 27.42 -9.03 8.90
CA SER A 45 26.59 -8.28 7.98
C SER A 45 25.68 -7.27 8.68
N ASP A 46 26.02 -6.87 9.91
CA ASP A 46 25.35 -5.76 10.59
C ASP A 46 25.36 -4.53 9.68
N SER A 47 24.22 -3.91 9.54
CA SER A 47 24.10 -2.78 8.65
C SER A 47 23.32 -1.62 9.28
N ASN A 48 23.74 -0.42 8.93
CA ASN A 48 23.01 0.80 9.24
C ASN A 48 22.63 1.47 7.93
N THR A 49 21.37 1.84 7.81
CA THR A 49 20.87 2.55 6.64
C THR A 49 20.23 3.88 7.06
N PHE A 50 20.57 4.92 6.34
CA PHE A 50 19.90 6.21 6.46
C PHE A 50 19.12 6.48 5.19
N LYS A 51 17.84 6.79 5.30
CA LYS A 51 16.96 7.05 4.15
C LYS A 51 16.23 8.37 4.36
N HIS A 52 16.16 9.16 3.31
CA HIS A 52 15.42 10.40 3.30
C HIS A 52 14.42 10.41 2.15
N ASP A 53 13.14 10.59 2.45
CA ASP A 53 12.07 10.71 1.48
C ASP A 53 11.43 12.09 1.59
N ILE A 54 11.24 12.77 0.46
CA ILE A 54 10.48 14.02 0.38
C ILE A 54 9.38 13.84 -0.66
N ASN A 55 8.15 14.09 -0.26
CA ASN A 55 7.00 14.12 -1.14
C ASN A 55 6.46 15.53 -1.27
N LEU A 56 6.16 15.95 -2.49
CA LEU A 56 5.50 17.21 -2.79
C LEU A 56 4.24 16.94 -3.61
N THR A 57 3.12 17.47 -3.15
CA THR A 57 1.83 17.39 -3.82
C THR A 57 1.35 18.79 -4.17
N VAL A 58 1.02 18.98 -5.43
CA VAL A 58 0.33 20.16 -5.94
C VAL A 58 -1.05 19.74 -6.43
N ALA A 59 -2.08 20.32 -5.86
CA ALA A 59 -3.46 20.04 -6.27
C ALA A 59 -4.18 21.34 -6.63
N GLY A 60 -5.05 21.28 -7.63
CA GLY A 60 -5.90 22.38 -8.04
C GLY A 60 -7.31 21.89 -8.29
N LYS A 61 -8.31 22.74 -8.01
CA LYS A 61 -9.71 22.43 -8.24
C LYS A 61 -10.45 23.61 -8.86
N ASN A 62 -11.31 23.33 -9.85
CA ASN A 62 -12.23 24.27 -10.44
C ASN A 62 -13.59 23.58 -10.67
N GLY A 63 -14.58 23.92 -9.84
CA GLY A 63 -15.86 23.24 -9.84
C GLY A 63 -15.72 21.74 -9.56
N ASP A 64 -16.22 20.93 -10.49
CA ASP A 64 -16.17 19.47 -10.40
C ASP A 64 -14.88 18.84 -10.99
N THR A 65 -13.98 19.68 -11.52
CA THR A 65 -12.72 19.22 -12.11
C THR A 65 -11.55 19.51 -11.18
N GLY A 66 -10.71 18.51 -10.94
CA GLY A 66 -9.51 18.61 -10.15
C GLY A 66 -8.30 18.09 -10.91
N ILE A 67 -7.13 18.58 -10.56
CA ILE A 67 -5.83 18.06 -11.00
C ILE A 67 -4.96 17.79 -9.78
N LEU A 68 -4.18 16.73 -9.83
CA LEU A 68 -3.17 16.45 -8.81
C LEU A 68 -1.87 16.01 -9.48
N VAL A 69 -0.78 16.54 -8.99
CA VAL A 69 0.58 16.12 -9.33
C VAL A 69 1.33 15.86 -8.03
N ARG A 70 1.88 14.66 -7.87
CA ARG A 70 2.74 14.29 -6.75
C ARG A 70 4.10 13.83 -7.26
N THR A 71 5.13 14.35 -6.64
CA THR A 71 6.51 13.95 -6.90
C THR A 71 7.14 13.47 -5.60
N SER A 72 8.07 12.55 -5.70
CA SER A 72 8.88 12.11 -4.57
C SER A 72 10.37 12.17 -4.91
N THR A 73 11.17 12.32 -3.87
CA THR A 73 12.60 12.04 -3.92
C THR A 73 12.90 11.00 -2.86
N THR A 74 13.63 9.98 -3.20
CA THR A 74 14.15 9.00 -2.25
C THR A 74 15.66 8.99 -2.39
N GLU A 75 16.35 9.22 -1.29
CA GLU A 75 17.80 9.12 -1.22
C GLU A 75 18.17 8.04 -0.19
N ASN A 76 18.87 7.02 -0.65
CA ASN A 76 19.46 6.01 0.23
C ASN A 76 20.94 6.35 0.41
N THR A 77 21.31 6.77 1.59
CA THR A 77 22.71 6.97 1.95
C THR A 77 23.22 5.72 2.69
N VAL A 78 23.58 4.70 1.92
CA VAL A 78 24.46 3.63 2.40
C VAL A 78 25.82 3.94 1.77
N ASP A 79 26.75 4.42 2.55
CA ASP A 79 28.08 4.78 2.09
C ASP A 79 28.16 5.91 1.05
N ASP A 80 29.00 6.89 1.31
CA ASP A 80 29.20 8.21 0.71
C ASP A 80 29.50 8.24 -0.82
N SER A 81 29.37 7.13 -1.53
CA SER A 81 29.88 7.05 -2.91
C SER A 81 28.84 7.02 -4.03
N THR A 82 27.55 6.84 -3.75
CA THR A 82 26.52 6.68 -4.81
C THR A 82 25.13 7.19 -4.45
N ALA A 83 25.00 8.24 -3.68
CA ALA A 83 23.70 8.90 -3.46
C ALA A 83 23.14 9.43 -4.78
N SER A 84 22.14 8.75 -5.34
CA SER A 84 21.41 9.23 -6.51
C SER A 84 20.05 9.77 -6.09
N THR A 85 19.95 11.09 -5.97
CA THR A 85 18.65 11.74 -5.76
C THR A 85 17.93 11.83 -7.09
N ALA A 86 16.91 11.02 -7.29
CA ALA A 86 16.02 11.10 -8.44
C ALA A 86 14.68 11.72 -8.04
N LEU A 87 14.25 12.76 -8.77
CA LEU A 87 12.89 13.25 -8.68
C LEU A 87 11.98 12.30 -9.50
N THR A 88 11.10 11.60 -8.83
CA THR A 88 10.16 10.67 -9.46
C THR A 88 8.77 11.28 -9.49
N LEU A 89 8.10 11.21 -10.65
CA LEU A 89 6.69 11.54 -10.76
C LEU A 89 5.88 10.36 -10.22
N GLU A 90 5.24 10.57 -9.08
CA GLU A 90 4.45 9.57 -8.41
C GLU A 90 3.05 9.47 -8.99
N ASP A 91 2.34 10.59 -8.98
CA ASP A 91 0.99 10.70 -9.49
C ASP A 91 0.86 11.95 -10.37
N ALA A 92 0.11 11.84 -11.46
CA ALA A 92 -0.33 12.96 -12.29
C ALA A 92 -1.67 12.60 -12.91
N TYR A 93 -2.74 13.15 -12.37
CA TYR A 93 -4.08 12.81 -12.84
C TYR A 93 -5.05 13.97 -12.78
N VAL A 94 -6.13 13.85 -13.56
CA VAL A 94 -7.28 14.74 -13.57
C VAL A 94 -8.49 13.96 -13.04
N THR A 95 -9.30 14.63 -12.23
CA THR A 95 -10.63 14.15 -11.81
C THR A 95 -11.69 15.08 -12.36
N SER A 96 -12.84 14.55 -12.71
CA SER A 96 -14.01 15.35 -13.10
C SER A 96 -15.29 14.60 -12.79
N LYS A 97 -16.41 15.34 -12.72
CA LYS A 97 -17.74 14.78 -12.64
C LYS A 97 -18.49 15.05 -13.94
N ILE A 98 -18.98 14.00 -14.59
CA ILE A 98 -19.75 14.08 -15.83
C ILE A 98 -21.15 13.52 -15.56
N GLY A 99 -22.10 14.42 -15.32
CA GLY A 99 -23.40 14.03 -14.78
C GLY A 99 -23.25 13.44 -13.39
N ASP A 100 -23.68 12.19 -13.22
CA ASP A 100 -23.55 11.45 -11.95
C ASP A 100 -22.33 10.52 -11.91
N VAL A 101 -21.52 10.50 -12.97
CA VAL A 101 -20.33 9.67 -13.07
C VAL A 101 -19.10 10.47 -12.65
N ASN A 102 -18.34 9.98 -11.68
CA ASN A 102 -17.02 10.51 -11.38
C ASN A 102 -15.98 9.82 -12.26
N VAL A 103 -15.08 10.59 -12.82
CA VAL A 103 -13.99 10.10 -13.67
C VAL A 103 -12.64 10.54 -13.12
N LYS A 104 -11.65 9.66 -13.22
CA LYS A 104 -10.25 9.93 -12.88
C LYS A 104 -9.38 9.35 -13.99
N MET A 105 -8.47 10.15 -14.53
CA MET A 105 -7.62 9.74 -15.64
C MET A 105 -6.20 10.28 -15.46
N GLY A 106 -5.21 9.46 -15.70
CA GLY A 106 -3.79 9.83 -15.62
C GLY A 106 -2.95 8.72 -15.03
N GLN A 107 -1.76 9.09 -14.59
CA GLN A 107 -0.84 8.20 -13.90
C GLN A 107 -1.12 8.28 -12.40
N PHE A 108 -1.48 7.18 -11.79
CA PHE A 108 -1.68 7.09 -10.34
C PHE A 108 -1.62 5.65 -9.85
N ASN A 109 -1.28 5.50 -8.59
CA ASN A 109 -1.34 4.21 -7.92
C ASN A 109 -2.77 3.94 -7.44
N ASN A 110 -3.28 2.75 -7.72
CA ASN A 110 -4.58 2.31 -7.23
C ASN A 110 -4.39 1.49 -5.95
N THR A 111 -4.01 2.15 -4.87
CA THR A 111 -3.75 1.50 -3.58
C THR A 111 -5.01 1.08 -2.83
N SER A 112 -6.19 1.48 -3.29
CA SER A 112 -7.45 1.23 -2.56
C SER A 112 -7.97 -0.21 -2.68
N ASP A 113 -7.48 -0.98 -3.66
CA ASP A 113 -8.06 -2.29 -3.97
C ASP A 113 -7.08 -3.45 -3.91
N SER A 114 -5.85 -3.20 -3.56
CA SER A 114 -4.77 -4.16 -3.71
C SER A 114 -4.21 -4.59 -2.37
N ASN A 115 -4.92 -5.31 -1.58
CA ASN A 115 -4.31 -5.78 -0.36
C ASN A 115 -4.37 -7.28 -0.16
N ILE A 116 -4.60 -8.04 -1.21
CA ILE A 116 -4.09 -9.40 -1.26
C ILE A 116 -2.93 -9.36 -2.25
N SER A 117 -1.73 -9.48 -1.71
CA SER A 117 -0.43 -9.57 -2.35
C SER A 117 -0.34 -9.16 -3.83
N ASP A 118 -0.37 -7.87 -4.08
CA ASP A 118 0.27 -7.33 -5.26
C ASP A 118 1.67 -6.84 -4.90
N ALA A 119 2.47 -7.71 -4.31
CA ALA A 119 3.89 -7.42 -4.03
C ALA A 119 4.65 -7.07 -5.32
N THR A 120 4.17 -7.54 -6.46
CA THR A 120 4.74 -7.23 -7.79
C THR A 120 4.14 -5.98 -8.43
N ASN A 121 2.97 -5.49 -7.99
CA ASN A 121 2.26 -4.38 -8.64
C ASN A 121 2.18 -3.09 -7.83
N ALA A 122 2.73 -3.03 -6.64
CA ALA A 122 2.71 -1.83 -5.79
C ALA A 122 3.38 -0.61 -6.43
N SER A 123 4.15 -0.78 -7.50
CA SER A 123 4.90 0.30 -8.17
C SER A 123 4.52 0.54 -9.64
N ILE A 124 3.58 -0.19 -10.21
CA ILE A 124 3.17 0.05 -11.60
C ILE A 124 2.26 1.29 -11.64
N ARG A 125 2.89 2.42 -11.85
CA ARG A 125 2.24 3.70 -12.13
C ARG A 125 2.02 3.85 -13.62
N SER A 126 1.08 3.09 -14.16
CA SER A 126 0.66 3.21 -15.55
C SER A 126 -0.45 4.26 -15.70
N GLY A 127 -0.63 4.75 -16.92
CA GLY A 127 -1.80 5.54 -17.25
C GLY A 127 -3.07 4.72 -16.99
N ARG A 128 -4.03 5.29 -16.28
CA ARG A 128 -5.27 4.62 -15.89
C ARG A 128 -6.47 5.50 -16.16
N PHE A 129 -7.59 4.87 -16.42
CA PHE A 129 -8.90 5.49 -16.46
C PHE A 129 -9.79 4.79 -15.43
N VAL A 130 -10.44 5.57 -14.58
CA VAL A 130 -11.42 5.08 -13.62
C VAL A 130 -12.70 5.87 -13.79
N ALA A 131 -13.81 5.17 -13.87
CA ALA A 131 -15.15 5.78 -13.84
C ALA A 131 -16.00 5.10 -12.77
N ASP A 132 -16.60 5.86 -11.87
CA ASP A 132 -17.50 5.33 -10.87
C ASP A 132 -18.85 6.02 -10.86
N TYR A 133 -19.88 5.23 -10.60
CA TYR A 133 -21.26 5.65 -10.46
C TYR A 133 -21.88 5.02 -9.23
N THR A 134 -22.62 5.82 -8.47
CA THR A 134 -23.31 5.34 -7.26
C THR A 134 -24.81 5.51 -7.42
N TYR A 135 -25.57 4.43 -7.23
CA TYR A 135 -27.02 4.44 -7.24
C TYR A 135 -27.58 3.70 -6.04
N LYS A 136 -28.39 4.38 -5.23
CA LYS A 136 -29.03 3.81 -4.01
C LYS A 136 -28.07 3.05 -3.08
N GLY A 137 -26.86 3.59 -2.88
CA GLY A 137 -25.85 3.00 -2.01
C GLY A 137 -25.01 1.89 -2.65
N VAL A 138 -25.31 1.51 -3.89
CA VAL A 138 -24.46 0.59 -4.66
C VAL A 138 -23.56 1.40 -5.58
N LYS A 139 -22.26 1.21 -5.45
CA LYS A 139 -21.21 1.82 -6.29
C LYS A 139 -20.71 0.79 -7.30
N VAL A 140 -20.68 1.19 -8.56
CA VAL A 140 -20.04 0.44 -9.65
C VAL A 140 -18.85 1.25 -10.13
N THR A 141 -17.68 0.63 -10.16
CA THR A 141 -16.43 1.26 -10.63
C THR A 141 -15.88 0.44 -11.79
N TYR A 142 -15.60 1.11 -12.89
CA TYR A 142 -14.82 0.57 -14.01
C TYR A 142 -13.40 1.10 -13.93
N VAL A 143 -12.43 0.23 -14.14
CA VAL A 143 -11.00 0.56 -14.17
C VAL A 143 -10.39 0.00 -15.44
N ASP A 144 -9.73 0.86 -16.21
CA ASP A 144 -8.86 0.49 -17.33
C ASP A 144 -7.42 0.81 -16.94
N GLN A 145 -6.55 -0.17 -17.00
CA GLN A 145 -5.15 -0.07 -16.59
C GLN A 145 -4.24 -0.25 -17.81
N ASN A 146 -4.32 0.59 -18.79
CA ASN A 146 -3.48 0.60 -19.98
C ASN A 146 -2.35 -0.46 -19.98
N HIS A 147 -2.46 -1.54 -20.75
CA HIS A 147 -1.60 -2.72 -20.82
C HIS A 147 -1.72 -3.77 -19.66
N SER A 148 -2.45 -3.48 -18.59
CA SER A 148 -2.54 -4.42 -17.44
C SER A 148 -3.97 -4.95 -17.22
N GLY A 149 -4.88 -4.71 -18.17
CA GLY A 149 -6.23 -5.21 -18.15
C GLY A 149 -7.30 -4.24 -17.62
N GLU A 150 -8.48 -4.76 -17.45
CA GLU A 150 -9.67 -4.04 -17.05
C GLU A 150 -10.25 -4.66 -15.78
N ALA A 151 -10.95 -3.86 -14.99
CA ALA A 151 -11.68 -4.36 -13.84
C ALA A 151 -13.04 -3.70 -13.67
N ILE A 152 -13.99 -4.46 -13.17
CA ILE A 152 -15.28 -3.96 -12.68
C ILE A 152 -15.39 -4.29 -11.20
N ILE A 153 -15.70 -3.27 -10.41
CA ILE A 153 -15.88 -3.40 -8.97
C ILE A 153 -17.31 -2.99 -8.63
N VAL A 154 -18.02 -3.85 -7.92
CA VAL A 154 -19.34 -3.55 -7.38
C VAL A 154 -19.23 -3.55 -5.87
N SER A 155 -19.64 -2.47 -5.22
CA SER A 155 -19.59 -2.36 -3.77
C SER A 155 -20.84 -1.69 -3.21
N GLY A 156 -21.17 -1.99 -1.97
CA GLY A 156 -22.31 -1.40 -1.28
C GLY A 156 -22.31 -1.76 0.20
N GLU A 157 -23.16 -1.06 0.95
CA GLU A 157 -23.35 -1.30 2.37
C GLU A 157 -24.82 -1.64 2.66
N ILE A 158 -25.04 -2.68 3.44
CA ILE A 158 -26.36 -3.09 3.90
C ILE A 158 -26.27 -3.33 5.42
N SER A 159 -27.00 -2.54 6.20
CA SER A 159 -27.08 -2.69 7.66
C SER A 159 -25.73 -2.75 8.38
N GLY A 160 -24.78 -1.91 7.94
CA GLY A 160 -23.43 -1.87 8.54
C GLY A 160 -22.46 -2.95 8.03
N VAL A 161 -22.92 -3.79 7.09
CA VAL A 161 -22.04 -4.75 6.39
C VAL A 161 -21.70 -4.21 5.01
N THR A 162 -20.43 -4.02 4.73
CA THR A 162 -19.91 -3.64 3.42
C THR A 162 -19.55 -4.89 2.63
N LEU A 163 -20.04 -4.98 1.40
CA LEU A 163 -19.67 -5.96 0.41
C LEU A 163 -18.96 -5.27 -0.76
N SER A 164 -17.85 -5.83 -1.20
CA SER A 164 -17.17 -5.45 -2.44
C SER A 164 -16.83 -6.70 -3.24
N HIS A 165 -17.11 -6.66 -4.54
CA HIS A 165 -16.75 -7.74 -5.46
C HIS A 165 -16.10 -7.13 -6.69
N LYS A 166 -14.89 -7.58 -7.01
CA LYS A 166 -14.08 -7.15 -8.14
C LYS A 166 -13.95 -8.32 -9.11
N MET A 167 -14.13 -8.05 -10.38
CA MET A 167 -13.81 -8.92 -11.50
C MET A 167 -12.76 -8.22 -12.34
N ALA A 168 -11.64 -8.85 -12.59
CA ALA A 168 -10.55 -8.27 -13.36
C ALA A 168 -10.04 -9.24 -14.42
N ASN A 169 -9.78 -8.71 -15.61
CA ASN A 169 -9.08 -9.40 -16.67
C ASN A 169 -7.67 -8.83 -16.73
N GLY A 170 -6.67 -9.66 -16.50
CA GLY A 170 -5.27 -9.27 -16.64
C GLY A 170 -4.87 -9.31 -18.12
N ALA A 171 -4.48 -8.18 -18.70
CA ALA A 171 -3.77 -8.22 -19.98
C ALA A 171 -2.30 -8.47 -19.71
N GLY A 172 -1.82 -9.65 -20.07
CA GLY A 172 -0.45 -10.07 -19.82
C GLY A 172 0.58 -9.43 -20.74
N THR A 173 0.76 -8.13 -20.69
CA THR A 173 1.90 -7.47 -21.33
C THR A 173 2.80 -6.87 -20.26
N THR A 174 3.98 -7.43 -20.12
CA THR A 174 5.06 -6.81 -19.37
C THR A 174 5.56 -5.54 -20.06
N ALA A 175 6.16 -4.62 -19.33
CA ALA A 175 6.65 -3.34 -19.85
C ALA A 175 7.72 -3.48 -20.97
N ASP A 176 8.26 -4.67 -21.19
CA ASP A 176 9.22 -5.02 -22.24
C ASP A 176 8.56 -5.61 -23.50
N GLY A 177 7.22 -5.73 -23.54
CA GLY A 177 6.47 -6.26 -24.67
C GLY A 177 6.44 -7.78 -24.76
N THR A 178 6.92 -8.50 -23.76
CA THR A 178 6.73 -9.94 -23.65
C THR A 178 5.34 -10.22 -23.08
N THR A 179 4.63 -11.17 -23.65
CA THR A 179 3.31 -11.59 -23.18
C THR A 179 3.53 -12.41 -21.92
N ALA A 180 3.34 -11.81 -20.76
CA ALA A 180 3.11 -12.59 -19.54
C ALA A 180 1.65 -13.06 -19.56
N GLY A 181 1.36 -14.23 -19.02
CA GLY A 181 0.00 -14.77 -19.01
C GLY A 181 -1.01 -13.81 -18.45
N ALA A 182 -2.15 -13.72 -19.10
CA ALA A 182 -3.27 -12.95 -18.59
C ALA A 182 -3.82 -13.68 -17.36
N THR A 183 -3.76 -13.05 -16.20
CA THR A 183 -4.36 -13.59 -14.98
C THR A 183 -5.71 -12.94 -14.78
N ASP A 184 -6.76 -13.68 -15.00
CA ASP A 184 -8.09 -13.26 -14.62
C ASP A 184 -8.31 -13.56 -13.15
N TYR A 185 -8.94 -12.66 -12.43
CA TYR A 185 -9.23 -12.89 -11.02
C TYR A 185 -10.54 -12.27 -10.56
N THR A 186 -11.09 -12.88 -9.53
CA THR A 186 -12.16 -12.31 -8.73
C THR A 186 -11.66 -12.01 -7.31
N ASP A 187 -12.16 -10.95 -6.70
CA ASP A 187 -11.80 -10.53 -5.34
C ASP A 187 -13.06 -10.10 -4.61
N THR A 188 -13.43 -10.83 -3.59
CA THR A 188 -14.63 -10.58 -2.78
C THR A 188 -14.22 -10.21 -1.37
N LYS A 189 -14.69 -9.07 -0.89
CA LYS A 189 -14.47 -8.61 0.49
C LYS A 189 -15.79 -8.34 1.18
N ILE A 190 -15.94 -8.88 2.37
CA ILE A 190 -17.08 -8.66 3.26
C ILE A 190 -16.52 -8.12 4.57
N SER A 191 -17.03 -7.00 5.06
CA SER A 191 -16.60 -6.45 6.34
C SER A 191 -17.75 -5.75 7.07
N GLY A 192 -17.69 -5.74 8.39
CA GLY A 192 -18.69 -5.08 9.21
C GLY A 192 -18.34 -5.15 10.68
N SER A 193 -19.10 -4.44 11.50
CA SER A 193 -18.95 -4.46 12.96
C SER A 193 -20.22 -4.97 13.61
N ILE A 194 -20.08 -5.94 14.51
CA ILE A 194 -21.17 -6.53 15.27
C ILE A 194 -20.83 -6.46 16.75
N ALA A 195 -21.63 -5.74 17.52
CA ALA A 195 -21.44 -5.57 18.96
C ALA A 195 -20.03 -5.10 19.38
N GLY A 196 -19.41 -4.23 18.56
CA GLY A 196 -18.05 -3.71 18.81
C GLY A 196 -16.92 -4.65 18.38
N VAL A 197 -17.26 -5.76 17.74
CA VAL A 197 -16.28 -6.65 17.08
C VAL A 197 -16.29 -6.38 15.59
N ASP A 198 -15.14 -6.00 15.05
CA ASP A 198 -14.94 -5.79 13.62
C ASP A 198 -14.54 -7.11 12.97
N LEU A 199 -15.23 -7.46 11.89
CA LEU A 199 -15.01 -8.68 11.13
C LEU A 199 -14.71 -8.32 9.67
N MET A 200 -13.75 -9.00 9.08
CA MET A 200 -13.47 -8.93 7.66
C MET A 200 -13.14 -10.33 7.12
N TYR A 201 -13.77 -10.67 6.03
CA TYR A 201 -13.41 -11.81 5.19
C TYR A 201 -13.09 -11.31 3.79
N ARG A 202 -12.06 -11.85 3.19
CA ARG A 202 -11.68 -11.58 1.80
C ARG A 202 -11.25 -12.89 1.14
N SER A 203 -11.71 -13.10 -0.08
CA SER A 203 -11.31 -14.20 -0.94
C SER A 203 -10.92 -13.64 -2.29
N LYS A 204 -9.83 -14.11 -2.84
CA LYS A 204 -9.39 -13.80 -4.19
C LYS A 204 -9.10 -15.13 -4.90
N ASP A 205 -9.79 -15.36 -6.00
CA ASP A 205 -9.60 -16.50 -6.87
C ASP A 205 -8.90 -16.04 -8.15
N MET A 206 -7.80 -16.67 -8.52
CA MET A 206 -6.98 -16.29 -9.68
C MET A 206 -6.85 -17.47 -10.64
N ASP A 207 -7.10 -17.19 -11.92
CA ASP A 207 -6.89 -18.13 -13.01
C ASP A 207 -5.68 -17.67 -13.84
N ASP A 208 -4.60 -18.42 -13.79
CA ASP A 208 -3.42 -18.16 -14.63
C ASP A 208 -3.59 -18.90 -15.96
N ALA A 209 -3.75 -18.14 -17.04
CA ALA A 209 -3.97 -18.70 -18.37
C ALA A 209 -2.76 -19.47 -18.93
N ASP A 210 -1.54 -19.17 -18.48
CA ASP A 210 -0.32 -19.78 -19.00
C ASP A 210 0.03 -21.08 -18.30
N THR A 211 -0.30 -21.24 -17.03
CA THR A 211 0.09 -22.40 -16.23
C THR A 211 -1.06 -23.35 -15.95
N ALA A 212 -2.31 -22.98 -16.28
CA ALA A 212 -3.54 -23.64 -15.85
C ALA A 212 -3.60 -23.85 -14.32
N ALA A 213 -2.86 -23.04 -13.58
CA ALA A 213 -2.87 -23.05 -12.13
C ALA A 213 -3.97 -22.10 -11.64
N THR A 214 -4.84 -22.62 -10.81
CA THR A 214 -5.78 -21.80 -10.03
C THR A 214 -5.16 -21.54 -8.68
N SER A 215 -5.23 -20.30 -8.20
CA SER A 215 -4.77 -19.97 -6.87
C SER A 215 -5.82 -19.21 -6.10
N ASP A 216 -5.99 -19.62 -4.84
CA ASP A 216 -6.97 -19.05 -3.94
C ASP A 216 -6.24 -18.37 -2.79
N LEU A 217 -6.63 -17.14 -2.51
CA LEU A 217 -6.15 -16.39 -1.36
C LEU A 217 -7.33 -16.10 -0.43
N GLU A 218 -7.20 -16.42 0.84
CA GLU A 218 -8.20 -16.15 1.85
C GLU A 218 -7.62 -15.34 3.01
N VAL A 219 -8.35 -14.32 3.48
CA VAL A 219 -8.00 -13.54 4.67
C VAL A 219 -9.21 -13.44 5.58
N ILE A 220 -9.02 -13.78 6.86
CA ILE A 220 -9.97 -13.54 7.93
C ILE A 220 -9.33 -12.57 8.93
N GLN A 221 -10.01 -11.48 9.26
CA GLN A 221 -9.59 -10.56 10.29
C GLN A 221 -10.71 -10.37 11.32
N VAL A 222 -10.31 -10.38 12.57
CA VAL A 222 -11.17 -10.06 13.72
C VAL A 222 -10.50 -8.94 14.50
N GLY A 223 -11.26 -7.91 14.85
CA GLY A 223 -10.77 -6.78 15.64
C GLY A 223 -11.78 -6.33 16.70
N GLY A 224 -11.31 -5.55 17.64
CA GLY A 224 -12.16 -4.95 18.65
C GLY A 224 -11.37 -4.21 19.73
N SER A 225 -12.06 -3.47 20.58
CA SER A 225 -11.42 -2.70 21.66
C SER A 225 -11.91 -3.20 23.01
N ILE A 226 -10.99 -3.52 23.90
CA ILE A 226 -11.27 -3.97 25.28
C ILE A 226 -10.44 -3.13 26.24
N ALA A 227 -11.11 -2.41 27.14
CA ALA A 227 -10.47 -1.61 28.18
C ALA A 227 -9.41 -0.61 27.64
N GLY A 228 -9.63 -0.03 26.45
CA GLY A 228 -8.71 0.93 25.83
C GLY A 228 -7.52 0.29 25.10
N VAL A 229 -7.55 -1.02 24.95
CA VAL A 229 -6.61 -1.77 24.11
C VAL A 229 -7.35 -2.24 22.85
N ASP A 230 -6.88 -1.82 21.68
CA ASP A 230 -7.38 -2.29 20.39
C ASP A 230 -6.64 -3.58 20.02
N LEU A 231 -7.40 -4.63 19.76
CA LEU A 231 -6.90 -5.95 19.40
C LEU A 231 -7.27 -6.27 17.96
N ILE A 232 -6.34 -6.85 17.21
CA ILE A 232 -6.56 -7.37 15.87
C ILE A 232 -5.92 -8.74 15.79
N ALA A 233 -6.66 -9.72 15.24
CA ALA A 233 -6.12 -11.01 14.83
C ALA A 233 -6.40 -11.21 13.34
N VAL A 234 -5.43 -11.74 12.60
CA VAL A 234 -5.52 -11.99 11.16
C VAL A 234 -5.03 -13.39 10.88
N GLN A 235 -5.76 -14.11 10.04
CA GLN A 235 -5.29 -15.32 9.40
C GLN A 235 -5.37 -15.12 7.88
N ALA A 236 -4.29 -15.44 7.18
CA ALA A 236 -4.22 -15.41 5.73
C ALA A 236 -3.69 -16.74 5.21
N LYS A 237 -4.28 -17.24 4.13
CA LYS A 237 -3.91 -18.51 3.49
C LYS A 237 -3.87 -18.37 1.98
N ALA A 238 -2.84 -18.95 1.35
CA ALA A 238 -2.73 -19.12 -0.09
C ALA A 238 -2.71 -20.61 -0.44
N SER A 239 -3.37 -20.98 -1.53
CA SER A 239 -3.42 -22.38 -1.97
C SER A 239 -2.22 -22.79 -2.83
N HIS A 240 -1.43 -21.83 -3.33
CA HIS A 240 -0.32 -22.10 -4.22
C HIS A 240 0.97 -21.41 -3.75
N ALA A 241 2.11 -22.08 -3.90
CA ALA A 241 3.41 -21.60 -3.41
C ALA A 241 3.92 -20.30 -4.06
N SER A 242 3.44 -19.96 -5.27
CA SER A 242 3.75 -18.68 -5.93
C SER A 242 2.93 -17.51 -5.40
N ASP A 243 1.86 -17.80 -4.66
CA ASP A 243 0.97 -16.78 -4.14
C ASP A 243 1.40 -16.40 -2.73
N THR A 244 1.62 -15.14 -2.53
CA THR A 244 2.17 -14.65 -1.30
C THR A 244 1.40 -13.44 -0.80
N PHE A 245 1.28 -13.31 0.51
CA PHE A 245 0.72 -12.15 1.17
C PHE A 245 1.81 -11.20 1.62
N SER A 246 1.64 -9.93 1.36
CA SER A 246 2.47 -8.88 1.93
C SER A 246 1.62 -7.94 2.77
N SER A 247 1.91 -7.82 4.05
CA SER A 247 1.37 -6.82 4.98
C SER A 247 -0.17 -6.75 5.12
N GLU A 248 -0.88 -7.87 4.96
CA GLU A 248 -2.32 -7.90 5.23
C GLU A 248 -2.64 -7.63 6.70
N GLY A 249 -3.83 -7.11 6.94
CA GLY A 249 -4.35 -6.91 8.29
C GLY A 249 -3.62 -5.90 9.15
N LYS A 250 -2.92 -4.93 8.57
CA LYS A 250 -2.19 -3.87 9.32
C LYS A 250 -1.12 -4.41 10.28
N MET A 251 -0.60 -5.62 10.04
CA MET A 251 0.44 -6.22 10.88
C MET A 251 1.82 -5.64 10.58
N GLY A 252 2.04 -5.07 9.42
CA GLY A 252 3.32 -4.46 9.02
C GLY A 252 4.42 -5.50 8.83
N VAL A 253 4.11 -6.65 8.24
CA VAL A 253 5.10 -7.67 7.89
C VAL A 253 5.83 -7.25 6.63
N LEU A 254 7.15 -7.34 6.65
CA LEU A 254 7.99 -7.19 5.46
C LEU A 254 8.32 -8.60 4.97
N GLY A 255 7.74 -9.00 3.87
CA GLY A 255 7.98 -10.30 3.26
C GLY A 255 6.75 -10.85 2.56
N ALA A 256 6.96 -11.81 1.70
CA ALA A 256 5.92 -12.50 0.97
C ALA A 256 5.79 -13.92 1.53
N TYR A 257 4.66 -14.23 2.17
CA TYR A 257 4.40 -15.53 2.78
C TYR A 257 3.11 -16.12 2.21
N ASN A 258 3.06 -17.45 2.11
CA ASN A 258 1.88 -18.15 1.64
C ASN A 258 0.79 -18.18 2.70
N ASN A 259 1.16 -18.45 3.93
CA ASN A 259 0.25 -18.47 5.06
C ASN A 259 0.82 -17.64 6.20
N TYR A 260 -0.02 -16.94 6.92
CA TYR A 260 0.38 -16.35 8.18
C TYR A 260 -0.79 -16.24 9.16
N PHE A 261 -0.44 -16.25 10.44
CA PHE A 261 -1.30 -15.87 11.53
C PHE A 261 -0.66 -14.74 12.31
N GLY A 262 -1.41 -13.69 12.62
CA GLY A 262 -0.89 -12.55 13.36
C GLY A 262 -1.87 -12.02 14.38
N VAL A 263 -1.35 -11.54 15.50
CA VAL A 263 -2.09 -10.79 16.51
C VAL A 263 -1.38 -9.48 16.81
N LYS A 264 -2.15 -8.41 17.00
CA LYS A 264 -1.64 -7.09 17.34
C LYS A 264 -2.49 -6.46 18.42
N ALA A 265 -1.85 -5.93 19.44
CA ALA A 265 -2.47 -5.12 20.48
C ALA A 265 -1.95 -3.69 20.38
N THR A 266 -2.83 -2.71 20.45
CA THR A 266 -2.48 -1.28 20.37
C THR A 266 -3.15 -0.53 21.51
N THR A 267 -2.40 0.33 22.20
CA THR A 267 -2.94 1.18 23.25
C THR A 267 -2.33 2.58 23.21
N LYS A 268 -2.99 3.53 23.87
CA LYS A 268 -2.47 4.90 24.04
C LYS A 268 -2.06 5.10 25.49
N MET A 269 -0.81 5.49 25.71
CA MET A 269 -0.29 5.73 27.05
C MET A 269 0.69 6.93 27.03
N ALA A 270 0.50 7.88 27.94
CA ALA A 270 1.36 9.06 28.12
C ALA A 270 1.63 9.84 26.82
N GLY A 271 0.61 9.97 25.95
CA GLY A 271 0.71 10.67 24.67
C GLY A 271 1.38 9.88 23.53
N ASN A 272 1.75 8.64 23.78
CA ASN A 272 2.26 7.72 22.77
C ASN A 272 1.18 6.72 22.35
N THR A 273 1.27 6.23 21.14
CA THR A 273 0.59 5.01 20.69
C THR A 273 1.61 3.88 20.75
N ILE A 274 1.30 2.82 21.47
CA ILE A 274 2.17 1.65 21.62
C ILE A 274 1.45 0.45 21.03
N ALA A 275 2.11 -0.26 20.13
CA ALA A 275 1.59 -1.50 19.56
C ALA A 275 2.63 -2.62 19.74
N ILE A 276 2.13 -3.81 20.01
CA ILE A 276 2.89 -5.05 19.98
C ILE A 276 2.20 -6.01 19.01
N ALA A 277 2.96 -6.68 18.19
CA ALA A 277 2.47 -7.69 17.26
C ALA A 277 3.34 -8.95 17.31
N ARG A 278 2.68 -10.09 17.20
CA ARG A 278 3.32 -11.40 16.94
C ARG A 278 2.74 -11.94 15.65
N ILE A 279 3.61 -12.44 14.78
CA ILE A 279 3.24 -12.96 13.47
C ILE A 279 4.02 -14.25 13.27
N GLU A 280 3.31 -15.30 12.91
CA GLU A 280 3.83 -16.62 12.57
C GLU A 280 3.53 -16.88 11.10
N THR A 281 4.51 -17.37 10.36
CA THR A 281 4.37 -17.61 8.92
C THR A 281 4.61 -19.08 8.59
N GLU A 282 4.01 -19.53 7.51
CA GLU A 282 4.16 -20.88 6.98
C GLU A 282 4.18 -20.84 5.45
N ASP A 283 4.79 -21.83 4.82
CA ASP A 283 4.61 -22.07 3.40
C ASP A 283 3.31 -22.86 3.10
N THR A 284 3.03 -23.16 1.83
CA THR A 284 1.83 -23.91 1.43
C THR A 284 1.83 -25.36 1.89
N ASP A 285 2.98 -25.94 2.19
CA ASP A 285 3.14 -27.31 2.66
C ASP A 285 3.04 -27.42 4.19
N GLY A 286 2.81 -26.29 4.87
CA GLY A 286 2.70 -26.20 6.32
C GLY A 286 4.07 -26.26 7.02
N VAL A 287 5.15 -26.04 6.29
CA VAL A 287 6.47 -25.89 6.89
C VAL A 287 6.56 -24.52 7.52
N ALA A 288 6.99 -24.47 8.79
CA ALA A 288 7.14 -23.22 9.52
C ALA A 288 8.06 -22.27 8.76
N GLY A 289 7.59 -21.05 8.58
CA GLY A 289 8.35 -19.93 8.04
C GLY A 289 8.93 -19.07 9.16
N ASP A 290 9.27 -17.84 8.83
CA ASP A 290 9.83 -16.90 9.79
C ASP A 290 8.79 -16.40 10.78
N ASP A 291 9.18 -16.22 12.02
CA ASP A 291 8.36 -15.63 13.07
C ASP A 291 8.80 -14.19 13.37
N TYR A 292 7.86 -13.32 13.65
CA TYR A 292 8.14 -11.91 13.95
C TYR A 292 7.50 -11.48 15.25
N THR A 293 8.28 -10.79 16.07
CA THR A 293 7.78 -10.00 17.19
C THR A 293 8.10 -8.53 16.93
N LYS A 294 7.09 -7.66 16.99
CA LYS A 294 7.27 -6.22 16.75
C LYS A 294 6.78 -5.40 17.93
N LEU A 295 7.56 -4.39 18.29
CA LEU A 295 7.17 -3.33 19.21
C LEU A 295 7.23 -2.00 18.46
N ILE A 296 6.11 -1.29 18.39
CA ILE A 296 6.00 -0.01 17.70
C ILE A 296 5.60 1.05 18.72
N VAL A 297 6.35 2.13 18.79
CA VAL A 297 6.05 3.29 19.61
C VAL A 297 5.97 4.52 18.72
N THR A 298 4.77 5.09 18.59
CA THR A 298 4.53 6.30 17.79
C THR A 298 4.22 7.46 18.73
N ARG A 299 4.91 8.57 18.58
CA ARG A 299 4.70 9.80 19.31
C ARG A 299 4.41 10.97 18.39
N PRO A 300 3.20 11.56 18.47
CA PRO A 300 2.96 12.85 17.83
C PRO A 300 3.80 13.94 18.51
N LEU A 301 4.50 14.71 17.72
CA LEU A 301 5.27 15.88 18.14
C LEU A 301 4.51 17.17 17.81
N ALA A 302 5.09 18.32 18.07
CA ALA A 302 4.48 19.60 17.72
C ALA A 302 4.46 19.81 16.18
N ALA A 303 3.53 20.67 15.70
CA ALA A 303 3.47 21.17 14.34
C ALA A 303 3.43 20.09 13.22
N GLY A 304 2.69 19.02 13.42
CA GLY A 304 2.48 17.99 12.38
C GLY A 304 3.66 17.02 12.22
N ALA A 305 4.60 17.03 13.14
CA ALA A 305 5.68 16.05 13.18
C ALA A 305 5.26 14.79 13.97
N THR A 306 5.80 13.66 13.58
CA THR A 306 5.61 12.36 14.26
C THR A 306 6.96 11.65 14.35
N PHE A 307 7.24 11.11 15.52
CA PHE A 307 8.37 10.20 15.72
C PHE A 307 7.81 8.78 15.92
N GLU A 308 8.42 7.81 15.24
CA GLU A 308 8.12 6.39 15.40
C GLU A 308 9.41 5.61 15.62
N ALA A 309 9.36 4.67 16.55
CA ALA A 309 10.40 3.68 16.77
C ALA A 309 9.75 2.30 16.64
N THR A 310 10.29 1.47 15.76
CA THR A 310 9.88 0.09 15.55
C THR A 310 11.05 -0.83 15.83
N TYR A 311 10.88 -1.72 16.80
CA TYR A 311 11.78 -2.84 17.03
C TYR A 311 11.14 -4.11 16.47
N THR A 312 11.88 -4.84 15.64
CA THR A 312 11.47 -6.12 15.06
C THR A 312 12.49 -7.17 15.42
N ASP A 313 12.03 -8.25 16.02
CA ASP A 313 12.78 -9.48 16.27
C ASP A 313 12.22 -10.54 15.31
N LYS A 314 13.08 -11.06 14.46
CA LYS A 314 12.77 -12.06 13.45
C LYS A 314 13.52 -13.35 13.77
N ASP A 315 12.77 -14.39 14.10
CA ASP A 315 13.27 -15.76 14.19
C ASP A 315 13.20 -16.38 12.78
N ASP A 316 14.35 -16.61 12.16
CA ASP A 316 14.44 -17.20 10.84
C ASP A 316 14.52 -18.73 10.93
N THR A 317 13.79 -19.44 10.11
CA THR A 317 13.85 -20.91 10.07
C THR A 317 15.22 -21.45 9.63
N THR A 318 16.05 -20.63 9.01
CA THR A 318 17.43 -20.95 8.69
C THR A 318 18.30 -20.70 9.91
N ALA A 319 18.86 -21.74 10.49
CA ALA A 319 19.67 -21.63 11.68
C ALA A 319 20.79 -20.58 11.55
N GLY A 320 20.81 -19.62 12.47
CA GLY A 320 21.81 -18.56 12.51
C GLY A 320 21.50 -17.35 11.60
N SER A 321 20.27 -17.21 11.14
CA SER A 321 19.80 -16.07 10.34
C SER A 321 18.87 -15.13 11.12
N ASP A 322 18.72 -15.34 12.42
CA ASP A 322 17.90 -14.46 13.27
C ASP A 322 18.38 -13.02 13.16
N THR A 323 17.42 -12.10 13.07
CA THR A 323 17.72 -10.68 12.90
C THR A 323 16.94 -9.82 13.86
N GLN A 324 17.61 -8.80 14.37
CA GLN A 324 17.01 -7.74 15.16
C GLN A 324 17.12 -6.44 14.38
N THR A 325 15.99 -5.77 14.20
CA THR A 325 15.94 -4.52 13.46
C THR A 325 15.37 -3.40 14.32
N LEU A 326 16.07 -2.29 14.39
CA LEU A 326 15.57 -1.05 14.97
C LEU A 326 15.39 0.00 13.87
N ASP A 327 14.15 0.38 13.62
CA ASP A 327 13.79 1.46 12.71
C ASP A 327 13.36 2.70 13.51
N LEU A 328 13.95 3.84 13.20
CA LEU A 328 13.56 5.14 13.75
C LEU A 328 13.11 6.04 12.61
N GLU A 329 11.88 6.52 12.65
CA GLU A 329 11.31 7.44 11.65
C GLU A 329 10.97 8.78 12.30
N LEU A 330 11.41 9.87 11.68
CA LEU A 330 10.90 11.21 11.93
C LEU A 330 10.19 11.69 10.68
N ALA A 331 8.89 11.90 10.77
CA ALA A 331 8.06 12.41 9.68
C ALA A 331 7.52 13.80 10.02
N VAL A 332 7.50 14.69 9.03
CA VAL A 332 6.93 16.04 9.15
C VAL A 332 6.00 16.28 7.96
N LYS A 333 4.78 16.77 8.22
CA LYS A 333 3.82 17.19 7.20
C LYS A 333 3.69 18.72 7.18
N PHE A 334 3.59 19.33 5.98
CA PHE A 334 3.43 20.76 5.77
C PHE A 334 2.48 21.11 4.64
#